data_914b147e393107cffc7f250cec978380
#
_entry.id   914b147e393107cffc7f250cec978380
#
_cell.length_a   1.000
_cell.length_b   1.000
_cell.length_c   1.000
_cell.angle_alpha   90.00
_cell.angle_beta   90.00
_cell.angle_gamma   90.00
#
_symmetry.space_group_name_H-M   'P 1'
#
loop_
_entity.id
_entity.type
_entity.pdbx_description
1 polymer ?
#
loop_
_entity_poly.entity_id
_entity_poly.type
_entity_poly.pdbx_seq_one_letter_code
_entity_poly.pdbx_strand_id
1 'polypeptide(L)'
;MKNVVGKGYSRTQVFLAKHLFGTVITLIMNLIIFLVILTIGLILIGMPDKGGLFFRDLLIYFGLQLLFGSAISNIVIAVCEWSRNMAAGIGITMAVLIFSPLLVQGMDLLLSALRLKISISRYWILNLMADCPTEAFPLRFLVRGILMSVIWTLLPLAIGAAHFRKTDIG
;
A
#
# COMPACT_ATOMS: atom_id res chain seq x y z
N MET A 1 6.20 -22.71 7.83
CA MET A 1 7.55 -22.55 7.24
C MET A 1 8.45 -23.77 7.30
N LYS A 2 8.50 -24.55 8.39
CA LYS A 2 9.41 -25.72 8.52
C LYS A 2 9.35 -26.72 7.35
N ASN A 3 8.16 -27.02 6.82
CA ASN A 3 8.00 -28.03 5.75
C ASN A 3 8.48 -27.59 4.35
N VAL A 4 8.59 -26.29 4.09
CA VAL A 4 9.01 -25.75 2.78
C VAL A 4 10.52 -25.59 2.73
N VAL A 5 11.13 -25.18 3.84
CA VAL A 5 12.59 -25.10 4.00
C VAL A 5 13.20 -26.51 3.95
N GLY A 6 12.51 -27.53 4.48
CA GLY A 6 12.92 -28.93 4.38
C GLY A 6 12.95 -29.49 2.94
N LYS A 7 12.37 -28.79 1.95
CA LYS A 7 12.43 -29.12 0.52
C LYS A 7 13.53 -28.35 -0.25
N GLY A 8 14.46 -27.68 0.45
CA GLY A 8 15.61 -26.99 -0.16
C GLY A 8 15.39 -25.54 -0.59
N TYR A 9 14.21 -24.94 -0.27
CA TYR A 9 13.98 -23.52 -0.54
C TYR A 9 14.53 -22.64 0.59
N SER A 10 15.21 -21.53 0.24
CA SER A 10 15.67 -20.57 1.23
C SER A 10 14.48 -19.81 1.86
N ARG A 11 14.62 -19.36 3.11
CA ARG A 11 13.58 -18.57 3.78
C ARG A 11 13.29 -17.27 3.04
N THR A 12 14.30 -16.66 2.44
CA THR A 12 14.18 -15.46 1.61
C THR A 12 13.32 -15.72 0.38
N GLN A 13 13.48 -16.86 -0.31
CA GLN A 13 12.64 -17.24 -1.45
C GLN A 13 11.17 -17.41 -1.03
N VAL A 14 10.93 -18.05 0.09
CA VAL A 14 9.56 -18.23 0.63
C VAL A 14 8.94 -16.88 1.00
N PHE A 15 9.72 -15.99 1.62
CA PHE A 15 9.28 -14.62 1.95
C PHE A 15 8.89 -13.84 0.70
N LEU A 16 9.75 -13.80 -0.32
CA LEU A 16 9.48 -13.09 -1.58
C LEU A 16 8.28 -13.70 -2.32
N ALA A 17 8.14 -15.01 -2.35
CA ALA A 17 7.00 -15.67 -2.97
C ALA A 17 5.67 -15.29 -2.29
N LYS A 18 5.63 -15.17 -0.95
CA LYS A 18 4.45 -14.72 -0.21
C LYS A 18 4.10 -13.26 -0.54
N HIS A 19 5.09 -12.37 -0.62
CA HIS A 19 4.86 -10.99 -1.00
C HIS A 19 4.32 -10.88 -2.43
N LEU A 20 4.91 -11.60 -3.38
CA LEU A 20 4.42 -11.64 -4.76
C LEU A 20 2.98 -12.13 -4.81
N PHE A 21 2.69 -13.26 -4.17
CA PHE A 21 1.36 -13.84 -4.13
C PHE A 21 0.34 -12.91 -3.47
N GLY A 22 0.69 -12.30 -2.33
CA GLY A 22 -0.16 -11.33 -1.64
C GLY A 22 -0.44 -10.09 -2.48
N THR A 23 0.57 -9.57 -3.19
CA THR A 23 0.40 -8.44 -4.12
C THR A 23 -0.54 -8.81 -5.27
N VAL A 24 -0.38 -9.98 -5.89
CA VAL A 24 -1.26 -10.44 -6.98
C VAL A 24 -2.71 -10.57 -6.49
N ILE A 25 -2.94 -11.20 -5.33
CA ILE A 25 -4.28 -11.30 -4.74
C ILE A 25 -4.87 -9.91 -4.48
N THR A 26 -4.10 -8.99 -3.91
CA THR A 26 -4.56 -7.62 -3.65
C THR A 26 -4.95 -6.90 -4.94
N LEU A 27 -4.18 -7.05 -6.01
CA LEU A 27 -4.50 -6.47 -7.32
C LEU A 27 -5.80 -7.04 -7.88
N ILE A 28 -5.98 -8.35 -7.82
CA ILE A 28 -7.21 -9.02 -8.28
C ILE A 28 -8.43 -8.55 -7.48
N MET A 29 -8.33 -8.51 -6.15
CA MET A 29 -9.43 -8.08 -5.28
C MET A 29 -9.80 -6.61 -5.52
N ASN A 30 -8.81 -5.72 -5.64
CA ASN A 30 -9.06 -4.32 -5.97
C ASN A 30 -9.71 -4.15 -7.35
N LEU A 31 -9.31 -4.94 -8.34
CA LEU A 31 -9.93 -4.94 -9.66
C LEU A 31 -11.40 -5.36 -9.60
N ILE A 32 -11.71 -6.44 -8.86
CA ILE A 32 -13.08 -6.92 -8.68
C ILE A 32 -13.94 -5.84 -8.01
N ILE A 33 -13.44 -5.26 -6.91
CA ILE A 33 -14.14 -4.20 -6.17
C ILE A 33 -14.39 -2.99 -7.09
N PHE A 34 -13.39 -2.58 -7.86
CA PHE A 34 -13.50 -1.48 -8.81
C PHE A 34 -14.60 -1.75 -9.87
N LEU A 35 -14.59 -2.93 -10.47
CA LEU A 35 -15.60 -3.30 -11.49
C LEU A 35 -17.02 -3.32 -10.90
N VAL A 36 -17.18 -3.82 -9.67
CA VAL A 36 -18.47 -3.82 -8.97
C VAL A 36 -18.95 -2.39 -8.71
N ILE A 37 -18.08 -1.52 -8.15
CA ILE A 37 -18.41 -0.12 -7.85
C ILE A 37 -18.72 0.63 -9.14
N LEU A 38 -17.93 0.44 -10.20
CA LEU A 38 -18.14 1.06 -11.50
C LEU A 38 -19.50 0.65 -12.10
N THR A 39 -19.82 -0.65 -12.07
CA THR A 39 -21.08 -1.17 -12.60
C THR A 39 -22.27 -0.59 -11.84
N ILE A 40 -22.24 -0.61 -10.51
CA ILE A 40 -23.29 -0.02 -9.67
C ILE A 40 -23.42 1.48 -9.93
N GLY A 41 -22.30 2.20 -10.01
CA GLY A 41 -22.30 3.64 -10.29
C GLY A 41 -22.94 3.98 -11.63
N LEU A 42 -22.61 3.24 -12.69
CA LEU A 42 -23.18 3.44 -14.03
C LEU A 42 -24.69 3.11 -14.07
N ILE A 43 -25.15 2.12 -13.30
CA ILE A 43 -26.56 1.76 -13.23
C ILE A 43 -27.36 2.83 -12.46
N LEU A 44 -26.84 3.33 -11.34
CA LEU A 44 -27.58 4.25 -10.47
C LEU A 44 -27.50 5.71 -10.92
N ILE A 45 -26.37 6.15 -11.46
CA ILE A 45 -26.10 7.56 -11.79
C ILE A 45 -26.22 7.80 -13.30
N GLY A 46 -26.01 6.75 -14.11
CA GLY A 46 -25.98 6.85 -15.56
C GLY A 46 -24.62 7.25 -16.11
N MET A 47 -24.52 7.39 -17.44
CA MET A 47 -23.31 7.85 -18.10
C MET A 47 -23.13 9.36 -17.95
N PRO A 48 -21.93 9.85 -17.53
CA PRO A 48 -21.66 11.26 -17.43
C PRO A 48 -21.56 11.93 -18.82
N ASP A 49 -22.01 13.20 -18.93
CA ASP A 49 -22.02 13.96 -20.20
C ASP A 49 -20.64 14.11 -20.86
N LYS A 50 -19.57 14.08 -20.06
CA LYS A 50 -18.16 14.15 -20.52
C LYS A 50 -17.46 12.79 -20.43
N GLY A 51 -18.07 11.74 -20.97
CA GLY A 51 -17.65 10.35 -20.79
C GLY A 51 -16.16 10.08 -21.03
N GLY A 52 -15.54 10.70 -22.03
CA GLY A 52 -14.10 10.48 -22.32
C GLY A 52 -13.15 10.99 -21.22
N LEU A 53 -13.41 12.18 -20.67
CA LEU A 53 -12.61 12.74 -19.57
C LEU A 53 -12.86 11.98 -18.27
N PHE A 54 -14.11 11.60 -18.01
CA PHE A 54 -14.47 10.79 -16.86
C PHE A 54 -13.74 9.46 -16.83
N PHE A 55 -13.75 8.70 -17.94
CA PHE A 55 -13.05 7.42 -17.99
C PHE A 55 -11.54 7.54 -17.84
N ARG A 56 -10.94 8.58 -18.42
CA ARG A 56 -9.51 8.87 -18.23
C ARG A 56 -9.18 9.10 -16.76
N ASP A 57 -9.92 9.98 -16.09
CA ASP A 57 -9.66 10.34 -14.71
C ASP A 57 -9.95 9.16 -13.77
N LEU A 58 -10.98 8.37 -14.07
CA LEU A 58 -11.31 7.14 -13.38
C LEU A 58 -10.18 6.09 -13.49
N LEU A 59 -9.60 5.90 -14.67
CA LEU A 59 -8.48 4.97 -14.86
C LEU A 59 -7.21 5.44 -14.13
N ILE A 60 -6.92 6.74 -14.12
CA ILE A 60 -5.80 7.29 -13.35
C ILE A 60 -6.03 7.07 -11.85
N TYR A 61 -7.21 7.41 -11.35
CA TYR A 61 -7.59 7.19 -9.95
C TYR A 61 -7.43 5.73 -9.55
N PHE A 62 -8.00 4.83 -10.35
CA PHE A 62 -7.93 3.39 -10.10
C PHE A 62 -6.48 2.89 -10.13
N GLY A 63 -5.68 3.31 -11.11
CA GLY A 63 -4.26 2.97 -11.19
C GLY A 63 -3.47 3.38 -9.95
N LEU A 64 -3.71 4.60 -9.43
CA LEU A 64 -3.11 5.06 -8.18
C LEU A 64 -3.59 4.24 -6.97
N GLN A 65 -4.88 3.94 -6.87
CA GLN A 65 -5.42 3.12 -5.79
C GLN A 65 -4.85 1.69 -5.80
N LEU A 66 -4.63 1.10 -6.98
CA LEU A 66 -3.93 -0.18 -7.11
C LEU A 66 -2.49 -0.12 -6.58
N LEU A 67 -1.76 0.96 -6.91
CA LEU A 67 -0.39 1.16 -6.42
C LEU A 67 -0.37 1.36 -4.90
N PHE A 68 -1.25 2.19 -4.35
CA PHE A 68 -1.35 2.41 -2.90
C PHE A 68 -1.75 1.14 -2.17
N GLY A 69 -2.75 0.41 -2.68
CA GLY A 69 -3.21 -0.86 -2.11
C GLY A 69 -2.10 -1.92 -2.09
N SER A 70 -1.31 -2.02 -3.17
CA SER A 70 -0.18 -2.94 -3.22
C SER A 70 0.92 -2.58 -2.21
N ALA A 71 1.21 -1.30 -2.02
CA ALA A 71 2.17 -0.84 -1.02
C ALA A 71 1.71 -1.16 0.41
N ILE A 72 0.43 -0.90 0.72
CA ILE A 72 -0.16 -1.23 2.03
C ILE A 72 -0.12 -2.75 2.25
N SER A 73 -0.49 -3.55 1.25
CA SER A 73 -0.44 -5.02 1.33
C SER A 73 0.96 -5.52 1.68
N ASN A 74 2.00 -4.97 1.07
CA ASN A 74 3.38 -5.35 1.35
C ASN A 74 3.81 -4.99 2.78
N ILE A 75 3.37 -3.84 3.32
CA ILE A 75 3.58 -3.46 4.73
C ILE A 75 2.89 -4.48 5.65
N VAL A 76 1.64 -4.81 5.37
CA VAL A 76 0.84 -5.78 6.15
C VAL A 76 1.52 -7.14 6.20
N ILE A 77 1.92 -7.67 5.04
CA ILE A 77 2.58 -8.98 4.95
C ILE A 77 3.89 -8.97 5.74
N ALA A 78 4.71 -7.91 5.62
CA ALA A 78 5.96 -7.80 6.37
C ALA A 78 5.73 -7.79 7.89
N VAL A 79 4.75 -7.03 8.38
CA VAL A 79 4.38 -6.99 9.80
C VAL A 79 3.91 -8.36 10.29
N CYS A 80 3.05 -9.05 9.52
CA CYS A 80 2.57 -10.38 9.86
C CYS A 80 3.71 -11.42 9.92
N GLU A 81 4.68 -11.35 9.02
CA GLU A 81 5.84 -12.24 9.02
C GLU A 81 6.77 -11.98 10.21
N TRP A 82 6.96 -10.73 10.61
CA TRP A 82 7.79 -10.37 11.76
C TRP A 82 7.18 -10.78 13.10
N SER A 83 5.86 -10.69 13.23
CA SER A 83 5.17 -11.03 14.48
C SER A 83 5.21 -12.52 14.82
N ARG A 84 5.55 -13.40 13.87
CA ARG A 84 5.55 -14.88 13.99
C ARG A 84 4.23 -15.48 14.52
N ASN A 85 3.26 -14.66 14.86
CA ASN A 85 1.95 -15.01 15.35
C ASN A 85 0.89 -14.26 14.53
N MET A 86 0.02 -15.00 13.88
CA MET A 86 -0.98 -14.42 12.97
C MET A 86 -1.92 -13.45 13.69
N ALA A 87 -2.38 -13.78 14.90
CA ALA A 87 -3.25 -12.91 15.65
C ALA A 87 -2.56 -11.60 16.07
N ALA A 88 -1.31 -11.69 16.54
CA ALA A 88 -0.50 -10.51 16.86
C ALA A 88 -0.21 -9.69 15.59
N GLY A 89 0.10 -10.33 14.47
CA GLY A 89 0.32 -9.68 13.18
C GLY A 89 -0.89 -8.87 12.73
N ILE A 90 -2.09 -9.44 12.79
CA ILE A 90 -3.34 -8.75 12.46
C ILE A 90 -3.56 -7.57 13.42
N GLY A 91 -3.41 -7.77 14.73
CA GLY A 91 -3.59 -6.71 15.73
C GLY A 91 -2.64 -5.53 15.51
N ILE A 92 -1.34 -5.80 15.30
CA ILE A 92 -0.33 -4.77 15.01
C ILE A 92 -0.67 -4.05 13.71
N THR A 93 -1.06 -4.80 12.67
CA THR A 93 -1.44 -4.20 11.38
C THR A 93 -2.61 -3.26 11.52
N MET A 94 -3.68 -3.67 12.20
CA MET A 94 -4.85 -2.81 12.47
C MET A 94 -4.45 -1.56 13.25
N ALA A 95 -3.62 -1.70 14.28
CA ALA A 95 -3.10 -0.56 15.03
C ALA A 95 -2.31 0.39 14.12
N VAL A 96 -1.40 -0.13 13.29
CA VAL A 96 -0.62 0.69 12.35
C VAL A 96 -1.53 1.41 11.35
N LEU A 97 -2.51 0.74 10.75
CA LEU A 97 -3.42 1.35 9.79
C LEU A 97 -4.29 2.45 10.41
N ILE A 98 -4.78 2.24 11.63
CA ILE A 98 -5.68 3.20 12.30
C ILE A 98 -4.90 4.39 12.89
N PHE A 99 -3.79 4.12 13.57
CA PHE A 99 -3.09 5.15 14.34
C PHE A 99 -1.98 5.87 13.57
N SER A 100 -1.40 5.26 12.52
CA SER A 100 -0.29 5.90 11.80
C SER A 100 -0.66 7.24 11.14
N PRO A 101 -1.84 7.47 10.54
CA PRO A 101 -2.20 8.78 10.01
C PRO A 101 -2.23 9.86 11.10
N LEU A 102 -2.74 9.52 12.30
CA LEU A 102 -2.77 10.42 13.44
C LEU A 102 -1.38 10.73 13.98
N LEU A 103 -0.53 9.71 14.09
CA LEU A 103 0.86 9.89 14.53
C LEU A 103 1.65 10.77 13.56
N VAL A 104 1.49 10.54 12.26
CA VAL A 104 2.19 11.32 11.23
C VAL A 104 1.70 12.77 11.19
N GLN A 105 0.41 13.03 11.38
CA GLN A 105 -0.14 14.37 11.53
C GLN A 105 0.38 15.05 12.81
N GLY A 106 0.44 14.33 13.93
CA GLY A 106 1.03 14.82 15.17
C GLY A 106 2.51 15.19 15.01
N MET A 107 3.28 14.40 14.25
CA MET A 107 4.67 14.73 13.90
C MET A 107 4.76 16.00 13.06
N ASP A 108 3.88 16.20 12.10
CA ASP A 108 3.84 17.45 11.30
C ASP A 108 3.55 18.68 12.17
N LEU A 109 2.68 18.56 13.17
CA LEU A 109 2.43 19.63 14.14
C LEU A 109 3.69 19.96 14.95
N LEU A 110 4.40 18.94 15.44
CA LEU A 110 5.65 19.13 16.16
C LEU A 110 6.74 19.79 15.28
N LEU A 111 6.89 19.32 14.04
CA LEU A 111 7.85 19.91 13.09
C LEU A 111 7.51 21.36 12.77
N SER A 112 6.21 21.69 12.64
CA SER A 112 5.77 23.08 12.42
C SER A 112 6.06 23.97 13.62
N ALA A 113 5.88 23.45 14.85
CA ALA A 113 6.23 24.17 16.08
C ALA A 113 7.75 24.44 16.17
N LEU A 114 8.57 23.54 15.64
CA LEU A 114 10.03 23.70 15.50
C LEU A 114 10.43 24.58 14.29
N ARG A 115 9.46 25.22 13.62
CA ARG A 115 9.62 26.04 12.41
C ARG A 115 10.26 25.30 11.21
N LEU A 116 10.22 23.98 11.21
CA LEU A 116 10.65 23.15 10.07
C LEU A 116 9.51 23.06 9.07
N LYS A 117 9.75 23.48 7.84
CA LYS A 117 8.77 23.44 6.73
C LYS A 117 8.71 22.06 6.07
N ILE A 118 8.76 20.99 6.87
CA ILE A 118 8.71 19.60 6.41
C ILE A 118 7.36 19.02 6.81
N SER A 119 6.66 18.40 5.88
CA SER A 119 5.40 17.70 6.13
C SER A 119 5.58 16.23 5.78
N ILE A 120 5.59 15.37 6.79
CA ILE A 120 5.74 13.91 6.62
C ILE A 120 4.43 13.30 6.14
N SER A 121 3.28 13.84 6.55
CA SER A 121 1.95 13.37 6.15
C SER A 121 1.76 13.31 4.64
N ARG A 122 2.38 14.23 3.91
CA ARG A 122 2.33 14.27 2.44
C ARG A 122 2.99 13.07 1.74
N TYR A 123 3.81 12.31 2.45
CA TYR A 123 4.57 11.16 1.93
C TYR A 123 4.11 9.84 2.53
N TRP A 124 3.19 9.89 3.50
CA TRP A 124 2.62 8.70 4.10
C TRP A 124 1.57 8.09 3.19
N ILE A 125 1.70 6.77 2.94
CA ILE A 125 0.89 6.08 1.92
C ILE A 125 -0.62 6.14 2.17
N LEU A 126 -1.05 6.06 3.42
CA LEU A 126 -2.49 6.14 3.77
C LEU A 126 -3.06 7.54 3.55
N ASN A 127 -2.27 8.59 3.83
CA ASN A 127 -2.69 9.96 3.58
C ASN A 127 -2.72 10.24 2.07
N LEU A 128 -1.75 9.74 1.29
CA LEU A 128 -1.78 9.84 -0.17
C LEU A 128 -2.99 9.14 -0.78
N MET A 129 -3.39 8.00 -0.21
CA MET A 129 -4.60 7.30 -0.64
C MET A 129 -5.87 8.08 -0.31
N ALA A 130 -5.95 8.67 0.89
CA ALA A 130 -7.09 9.46 1.34
C ALA A 130 -7.21 10.81 0.59
N ASP A 131 -6.07 11.46 0.33
CA ASP A 131 -6.00 12.75 -0.35
C ASP A 131 -5.98 12.62 -1.89
N CYS A 132 -6.21 11.41 -2.43
CA CYS A 132 -6.16 11.16 -3.86
C CYS A 132 -7.28 11.95 -4.56
N PRO A 133 -6.96 12.87 -5.49
CA PRO A 133 -7.97 13.61 -6.23
C PRO A 133 -8.83 12.64 -7.05
N THR A 134 -10.10 12.98 -7.24
CA THR A 134 -11.02 12.25 -8.12
C THR A 134 -11.03 12.82 -9.54
N GLU A 135 -10.63 14.08 -9.68
CA GLU A 135 -10.58 14.82 -10.95
C GLU A 135 -9.32 15.68 -11.01
N ALA A 136 -8.94 16.07 -12.23
CA ALA A 136 -7.86 17.03 -12.48
C ALA A 136 -6.55 16.73 -11.74
N PHE A 137 -5.99 15.55 -11.94
CA PHE A 137 -4.78 15.08 -11.26
C PHE A 137 -3.55 15.97 -11.51
N PRO A 138 -3.05 16.71 -10.50
CA PRO A 138 -1.83 17.48 -10.63
C PRO A 138 -0.63 16.56 -10.90
N LEU A 139 0.21 16.89 -11.87
CA LEU A 139 1.40 16.10 -12.19
C LEU A 139 2.29 15.86 -10.96
N ARG A 140 2.41 16.86 -10.08
CA ARG A 140 3.17 16.74 -8.83
C ARG A 140 2.59 15.67 -7.90
N PHE A 141 1.26 15.52 -7.87
CA PHE A 141 0.61 14.47 -7.07
C PHE A 141 0.87 13.08 -7.68
N LEU A 142 0.72 12.96 -9.00
CA LEU A 142 0.97 11.70 -9.71
C LEU A 142 2.39 11.19 -9.49
N VAL A 143 3.39 12.05 -9.75
CA VAL A 143 4.80 11.68 -9.56
C VAL A 143 5.08 11.29 -8.11
N ARG A 144 4.60 12.08 -7.15
CA ARG A 144 4.77 11.77 -5.72
C ARG A 144 4.06 10.47 -5.34
N GLY A 145 2.83 10.26 -5.77
CA GLY A 145 2.05 9.04 -5.49
C GLY A 145 2.74 7.79 -6.01
N ILE A 146 3.22 7.82 -7.26
CA ILE A 146 3.95 6.71 -7.87
C ILE A 146 5.26 6.44 -7.12
N LEU A 147 6.07 7.48 -6.89
CA LEU A 147 7.36 7.33 -6.20
C LEU A 147 7.18 6.77 -4.78
N MET A 148 6.22 7.29 -4.03
CA MET A 148 5.95 6.81 -2.67
C MET A 148 5.40 5.38 -2.67
N SER A 149 4.54 5.01 -3.61
CA SER A 149 4.07 3.62 -3.74
C SER A 149 5.22 2.66 -3.98
N VAL A 150 6.16 3.01 -4.87
CA VAL A 150 7.35 2.19 -5.12
C VAL A 150 8.22 2.08 -3.87
N ILE A 151 8.50 3.19 -3.19
CA ILE A 151 9.29 3.20 -1.96
C ILE A 151 8.62 2.33 -0.88
N TRP A 152 7.34 2.53 -0.61
CA TRP A 152 6.60 1.78 0.41
C TRP A 152 6.36 0.31 0.05
N THR A 153 6.47 -0.06 -1.23
CA THR A 153 6.47 -1.46 -1.68
C THR A 153 7.84 -2.10 -1.49
N LEU A 154 8.91 -1.41 -1.91
CA LEU A 154 10.26 -1.97 -1.91
C LEU A 154 10.90 -1.98 -0.51
N LEU A 155 10.57 -1.01 0.34
CA LEU A 155 11.17 -0.88 1.68
C LEU A 155 10.86 -2.09 2.58
N PRO A 156 9.60 -2.54 2.75
CA PRO A 156 9.30 -3.76 3.52
C PRO A 156 9.95 -5.01 2.92
N LEU A 157 9.99 -5.10 1.57
CA LEU A 157 10.63 -6.22 0.86
C LEU A 157 12.13 -6.27 1.14
N ALA A 158 12.82 -5.13 1.04
CA ALA A 158 14.26 -5.06 1.27
C ALA A 158 14.62 -5.38 2.72
N ILE A 159 13.90 -4.79 3.68
CA ILE A 159 14.14 -5.02 5.12
C ILE A 159 13.83 -6.47 5.48
N GLY A 160 12.71 -7.02 5.00
CA GLY A 160 12.33 -8.41 5.24
C GLY A 160 13.33 -9.40 4.63
N ALA A 161 13.72 -9.20 3.36
CA ALA A 161 14.71 -10.04 2.70
C ALA A 161 16.08 -10.02 3.43
N ALA A 162 16.54 -8.84 3.87
CA ALA A 162 17.77 -8.70 4.63
C ALA A 162 17.69 -9.41 6.00
N HIS A 163 16.55 -9.32 6.68
CA HIS A 163 16.33 -9.99 7.96
C HIS A 163 16.36 -11.51 7.81
N PHE A 164 15.66 -12.06 6.83
CA PHE A 164 15.61 -13.51 6.61
C PHE A 164 16.95 -14.09 6.10
N ARG A 165 17.70 -13.31 5.30
CA ARG A 165 19.04 -13.74 4.86
C ARG A 165 20.01 -13.94 6.02
N LYS A 166 19.95 -13.08 7.05
CA LYS A 166 20.80 -13.23 8.25
C LYS A 166 20.45 -14.47 9.08
N THR A 167 19.19 -14.89 9.05
CA THR A 167 18.73 -16.08 9.79
C THR A 167 18.95 -17.40 9.04
N ASP A 168 19.30 -17.36 7.75
CA ASP A 168 19.64 -18.55 6.95
C ASP A 168 21.11 -18.99 7.14
N ILE A 169 21.96 -18.13 7.72
CA ILE A 169 23.40 -18.35 7.91
C ILE A 169 23.71 -18.91 9.33
N GLY A 170 22.72 -19.06 10.18
CA GLY A 170 22.78 -19.69 11.51
C GLY A 170 21.99 -20.97 11.55
#